data_7b9f5cbae34fff1ce2eb4dee2293f137
#
_entry.id   7b9f5cbae34fff1ce2eb4dee2293f137
#
_cell.length_a   1.000
_cell.length_b   1.000
_cell.length_c   1.000
_cell.angle_alpha   90.00
_cell.angle_beta   90.00
_cell.angle_gamma   90.00
#
_symmetry.space_group_name_H-M   'P 1'
#
loop_
_entity.id
_entity.type
_entity.pdbx_description
1 polymer ?
#
loop_
_entity_poly.entity_id
_entity_poly.type
_entity_poly.pdbx_seq_one_letter_code
_entity_poly.pdbx_strand_id
1 'polypeptide(L)'
;QEDTIIDILPQDQSSQYTPTELLTFNHHAVVPGFINAHTHAAMSLLKGIADDLPLEQWLNEHIWPAESALVEEPFVRDGSELAIAEMIRGGTTCFNDMYFFIDQTAAAASHIGIRASIGIPVIDFPTRWAIDLNEYITKGLAVHERFHSDELLTFTFAPHAPYTVSDESLKTLQPIMDELGLAMHMHLHETENEVQQSLQTHGMSPIERLNNLALLSPDFMAVHMTSLSDTDIQLLAKYQTHVIHCPESNLKLASGICPTTALIANQINVAIGTDGSASNNDLDMLGEARTAALIAKGSTLQADSLPAKQALRMATINGAKALGLDKKIGSLEVGKQADMFAINLDSIETQPVYDVISTLIYSASRSQISDVWVAGKRLMQDHKLITIDESALIEKIKRWQGKINPFHHHPTKAV
;
A
#
# COMPACT_ATOMS: atom_id res chain seq x y z
N GLN A 1 -18.71 -0.35 20.02
CA GLN A 1 -20.16 -0.25 19.76
C GLN A 1 -20.29 0.26 18.32
N GLU A 2 -21.07 -0.43 17.49
CA GLU A 2 -21.12 -0.20 16.05
C GLU A 2 -19.72 -0.31 15.43
N ASP A 3 -19.15 0.77 14.92
CA ASP A 3 -17.85 0.80 14.27
C ASP A 3 -16.68 1.20 15.19
N THR A 4 -16.97 1.63 16.42
CA THR A 4 -16.03 2.34 17.29
C THR A 4 -15.58 1.50 18.49
N ILE A 5 -14.30 1.57 18.84
CA ILE A 5 -13.72 1.03 20.07
C ILE A 5 -14.19 1.90 21.24
N ILE A 6 -15.00 1.33 22.12
CA ILE A 6 -15.56 2.07 23.27
C ILE A 6 -14.72 1.92 24.54
N ASP A 7 -13.98 0.81 24.66
CA ASP A 7 -13.11 0.57 25.80
C ASP A 7 -12.03 -0.49 25.51
N ILE A 8 -10.93 -0.43 26.26
CA ILE A 8 -9.85 -1.42 26.28
C ILE A 8 -9.45 -1.62 27.74
N LEU A 9 -9.78 -2.76 28.30
CA LEU A 9 -9.65 -3.02 29.73
C LEU A 9 -9.19 -4.46 30.05
N PRO A 10 -8.66 -4.71 31.25
CA PRO A 10 -8.37 -6.05 31.72
C PRO A 10 -9.61 -6.95 31.72
N GLN A 11 -9.43 -8.25 31.42
CA GLN A 11 -10.53 -9.19 31.28
C GLN A 11 -11.43 -9.30 32.52
N ASP A 12 -10.89 -9.17 33.74
CA ASP A 12 -11.63 -9.20 35.00
C ASP A 12 -12.60 -8.02 35.16
N GLN A 13 -12.44 -6.96 34.37
CA GLN A 13 -13.33 -5.79 34.33
C GLN A 13 -14.41 -5.88 33.24
N SER A 14 -14.39 -6.94 32.43
CA SER A 14 -15.33 -7.10 31.30
C SER A 14 -16.80 -7.23 31.73
N SER A 15 -17.07 -7.63 32.96
CA SER A 15 -18.42 -7.80 33.52
C SER A 15 -19.27 -6.52 33.60
N GLN A 16 -18.63 -5.35 33.44
CA GLN A 16 -19.37 -4.06 33.36
C GLN A 16 -20.12 -3.85 32.03
N TYR A 17 -19.85 -4.70 31.02
CA TYR A 17 -20.52 -4.65 29.74
C TYR A 17 -21.42 -5.86 29.53
N THR A 18 -22.53 -5.66 28.79
CA THR A 18 -23.40 -6.73 28.30
C THR A 18 -23.35 -6.71 26.78
N PRO A 19 -22.41 -7.47 26.15
CA PRO A 19 -22.25 -7.46 24.71
C PRO A 19 -23.38 -8.23 24.02
N THR A 20 -23.71 -7.83 22.80
CA THR A 20 -24.60 -8.59 21.90
C THR A 20 -23.91 -9.87 21.42
N GLU A 21 -22.60 -9.79 21.17
CA GLU A 21 -21.76 -10.91 20.77
C GLU A 21 -20.48 -10.91 21.62
N LEU A 22 -20.08 -12.07 22.13
CA LEU A 22 -18.84 -12.28 22.86
C LEU A 22 -17.93 -13.19 22.05
N LEU A 23 -16.76 -12.68 21.66
CA LEU A 23 -15.70 -13.47 21.04
C LEU A 23 -14.60 -13.72 22.07
N THR A 24 -14.16 -14.96 22.18
CA THR A 24 -13.07 -15.35 23.09
C THR A 24 -11.91 -15.90 22.26
N PHE A 25 -10.77 -15.24 22.34
CA PHE A 25 -9.55 -15.65 21.69
C PHE A 25 -8.54 -16.15 22.72
N ASN A 26 -8.18 -17.44 22.62
CA ASN A 26 -7.11 -18.02 23.42
C ASN A 26 -5.80 -17.92 22.62
N HIS A 27 -4.73 -17.47 23.27
CA HIS A 27 -3.39 -17.40 22.65
C HIS A 27 -3.30 -16.51 21.40
N HIS A 28 -4.21 -15.56 21.21
CA HIS A 28 -4.19 -14.60 20.13
C HIS A 28 -3.68 -13.23 20.58
N ALA A 29 -3.08 -12.51 19.66
CA ALA A 29 -2.93 -11.07 19.78
C ALA A 29 -4.00 -10.39 18.89
N VAL A 30 -4.63 -9.34 19.43
CA VAL A 30 -5.44 -8.42 18.62
C VAL A 30 -4.56 -7.22 18.27
N VAL A 31 -4.44 -6.93 16.99
CA VAL A 31 -3.49 -5.97 16.42
C VAL A 31 -4.28 -4.95 15.61
N PRO A 32 -3.88 -3.65 15.60
CA PRO A 32 -4.45 -2.71 14.64
C PRO A 32 -4.32 -3.24 13.22
N GLY A 33 -5.33 -3.08 12.40
CA GLY A 33 -5.29 -3.49 11.00
C GLY A 33 -4.07 -2.91 10.27
N PHE A 34 -3.43 -3.70 9.42
CA PHE A 34 -2.36 -3.20 8.58
C PHE A 34 -2.90 -2.20 7.56
N ILE A 35 -2.10 -1.19 7.26
CA ILE A 35 -2.38 -0.16 6.28
C ILE A 35 -1.33 -0.28 5.18
N ASN A 36 -1.74 -0.81 4.04
CA ASN A 36 -0.92 -0.93 2.86
C ASN A 36 -0.90 0.41 2.13
N ALA A 37 0.14 1.21 2.38
CA ALA A 37 0.17 2.61 1.96
C ALA A 37 0.50 2.82 0.48
N HIS A 38 0.78 1.76 -0.29
CA HIS A 38 0.98 1.79 -1.73
C HIS A 38 0.71 0.44 -2.36
N THR A 39 -0.20 0.40 -3.34
CA THR A 39 -0.52 -0.77 -4.15
C THR A 39 -0.82 -0.40 -5.60
N HIS A 40 -0.78 -1.43 -6.46
CA HIS A 40 -1.41 -1.50 -7.77
C HIS A 40 -2.34 -2.72 -7.77
N ALA A 41 -3.46 -2.62 -7.06
CA ALA A 41 -4.29 -3.77 -6.67
C ALA A 41 -4.65 -4.69 -7.86
N ALA A 42 -5.08 -4.12 -8.99
CA ALA A 42 -5.47 -4.90 -10.16
C ALA A 42 -4.32 -5.70 -10.79
N MET A 43 -3.05 -5.28 -10.56
CA MET A 43 -1.86 -6.02 -11.02
C MET A 43 -1.67 -7.37 -10.31
N SER A 44 -2.53 -7.72 -9.34
CA SER A 44 -2.57 -9.07 -8.77
C SER A 44 -2.85 -10.15 -9.81
N LEU A 45 -3.47 -9.80 -10.94
CA LEU A 45 -3.60 -10.71 -12.09
C LEU A 45 -2.30 -10.92 -12.87
N LEU A 46 -1.32 -10.04 -12.72
CA LEU A 46 -0.01 -10.08 -13.38
C LEU A 46 1.09 -10.68 -12.51
N LYS A 47 0.76 -11.23 -11.36
CA LYS A 47 1.70 -11.86 -10.42
C LYS A 47 2.57 -12.90 -11.12
N GLY A 48 3.90 -12.70 -11.08
CA GLY A 48 4.88 -13.65 -11.61
C GLY A 48 4.98 -13.73 -13.13
N ILE A 49 4.46 -12.76 -13.89
CA ILE A 49 4.55 -12.80 -15.37
C ILE A 49 5.94 -12.44 -15.91
N ALA A 50 6.72 -11.69 -15.14
CA ALA A 50 8.03 -11.20 -15.55
C ALA A 50 8.93 -10.99 -14.33
N ASP A 51 9.49 -12.07 -13.79
CA ASP A 51 10.41 -12.01 -12.66
C ASP A 51 11.87 -11.83 -13.10
N ASP A 52 12.73 -11.44 -12.15
CA ASP A 52 14.19 -11.36 -12.31
C ASP A 52 14.68 -10.37 -13.40
N LEU A 53 13.96 -9.24 -13.56
CA LEU A 53 14.26 -8.18 -14.50
C LEU A 53 14.44 -6.83 -13.79
N PRO A 54 15.36 -5.96 -14.27
CA PRO A 54 15.45 -4.59 -13.78
C PRO A 54 14.22 -3.76 -14.20
N LEU A 55 13.88 -2.75 -13.38
CA LEU A 55 12.64 -1.96 -13.50
C LEU A 55 12.33 -1.50 -14.94
N GLU A 56 13.28 -0.87 -15.65
CA GLU A 56 13.02 -0.32 -16.98
C GLU A 56 12.69 -1.41 -18.01
N GLN A 57 13.42 -2.53 -17.98
CA GLN A 57 13.16 -3.65 -18.86
C GLN A 57 11.83 -4.32 -18.51
N TRP A 58 11.58 -4.52 -17.22
CA TRP A 58 10.33 -5.05 -16.69
C TRP A 58 9.11 -4.23 -17.15
N LEU A 59 9.17 -2.88 -17.03
CA LEU A 59 8.10 -1.99 -17.47
C LEU A 59 7.91 -2.02 -18.98
N ASN A 60 8.99 -1.72 -19.74
CA ASN A 60 8.88 -1.45 -21.18
C ASN A 60 8.62 -2.71 -22.01
N GLU A 61 9.20 -3.85 -21.64
CA GLU A 61 9.14 -5.06 -22.45
C GLU A 61 8.04 -6.03 -22.02
N HIS A 62 7.53 -5.93 -20.76
CA HIS A 62 6.59 -6.90 -20.22
C HIS A 62 5.31 -6.27 -19.68
N ILE A 63 5.40 -5.32 -18.75
CA ILE A 63 4.23 -4.80 -18.04
C ILE A 63 3.37 -3.91 -18.93
N TRP A 64 3.93 -2.83 -19.49
CA TRP A 64 3.17 -1.91 -20.34
C TRP A 64 2.58 -2.59 -21.59
N PRO A 65 3.25 -3.52 -22.28
CA PRO A 65 2.62 -4.31 -23.34
C PRO A 65 1.44 -5.16 -22.86
N ALA A 66 1.55 -5.81 -21.69
CA ALA A 66 0.46 -6.60 -21.11
C ALA A 66 -0.71 -5.69 -20.69
N GLU A 67 -0.43 -4.57 -20.02
CA GLU A 67 -1.45 -3.59 -19.62
C GLU A 67 -2.17 -2.99 -20.83
N SER A 68 -1.44 -2.57 -21.85
CA SER A 68 -2.02 -2.03 -23.09
C SER A 68 -2.98 -3.01 -23.78
N ALA A 69 -2.72 -4.31 -23.65
CA ALA A 69 -3.56 -5.34 -24.26
C ALA A 69 -4.73 -5.78 -23.38
N LEU A 70 -4.57 -5.80 -22.05
CA LEU A 70 -5.47 -6.50 -21.14
C LEU A 70 -6.27 -5.58 -20.21
N VAL A 71 -5.73 -4.39 -19.85
CA VAL A 71 -6.37 -3.53 -18.85
C VAL A 71 -7.65 -2.91 -19.37
N GLU A 72 -8.76 -3.31 -18.78
CA GLU A 72 -10.12 -2.85 -19.02
C GLU A 72 -10.94 -3.01 -17.72
N GLU A 73 -12.15 -2.49 -17.65
CA GLU A 73 -13.01 -2.56 -16.47
C GLU A 73 -13.07 -3.95 -15.81
N PRO A 74 -13.35 -5.07 -16.57
CA PRO A 74 -13.37 -6.40 -15.97
C PRO A 74 -12.02 -6.85 -15.40
N PHE A 75 -10.89 -6.46 -16.03
CA PHE A 75 -9.55 -6.76 -15.54
C PHE A 75 -9.33 -6.08 -14.18
N VAL A 76 -9.63 -4.77 -14.11
CA VAL A 76 -9.40 -4.01 -12.87
C VAL A 76 -10.33 -4.47 -11.77
N ARG A 77 -11.61 -4.72 -12.05
CA ARG A 77 -12.54 -5.26 -11.05
C ARG A 77 -12.08 -6.60 -10.49
N ASP A 78 -11.79 -7.57 -11.36
CA ASP A 78 -11.48 -8.93 -10.95
C ASP A 78 -10.09 -8.99 -10.27
N GLY A 79 -9.13 -8.18 -10.73
CA GLY A 79 -7.81 -8.05 -10.11
C GLY A 79 -7.85 -7.37 -8.74
N SER A 80 -8.68 -6.32 -8.60
CA SER A 80 -8.89 -5.65 -7.31
C SER A 80 -9.60 -6.56 -6.31
N GLU A 81 -10.59 -7.34 -6.73
CA GLU A 81 -11.23 -8.35 -5.87
C GLU A 81 -10.21 -9.39 -5.35
N LEU A 82 -9.29 -9.86 -6.23
CA LEU A 82 -8.21 -10.78 -5.85
C LEU A 82 -7.25 -10.14 -4.82
N ALA A 83 -6.82 -8.90 -5.10
CA ALA A 83 -5.94 -8.15 -4.21
C ALA A 83 -6.58 -7.94 -2.83
N ILE A 84 -7.84 -7.51 -2.79
CA ILE A 84 -8.58 -7.27 -1.56
C ILE A 84 -8.72 -8.56 -0.76
N ALA A 85 -9.04 -9.68 -1.42
CA ALA A 85 -9.11 -10.99 -0.78
C ALA A 85 -7.77 -11.38 -0.13
N GLU A 86 -6.65 -11.20 -0.84
CA GLU A 86 -5.30 -11.48 -0.31
C GLU A 86 -4.95 -10.53 0.84
N MET A 87 -5.22 -9.23 0.72
CA MET A 87 -4.97 -8.22 1.74
C MET A 87 -5.76 -8.51 3.03
N ILE A 88 -7.05 -8.82 2.94
CA ILE A 88 -7.85 -9.18 4.14
C ILE A 88 -7.28 -10.43 4.81
N ARG A 89 -6.91 -11.46 4.05
CA ARG A 89 -6.27 -12.66 4.60
C ARG A 89 -4.93 -12.38 5.26
N GLY A 90 -4.25 -11.31 4.85
CA GLY A 90 -3.00 -10.79 5.43
C GLY A 90 -3.20 -9.79 6.58
N GLY A 91 -4.43 -9.52 7.03
CA GLY A 91 -4.72 -8.57 8.12
C GLY A 91 -4.71 -7.09 7.71
N THR A 92 -4.68 -6.80 6.41
CA THR A 92 -4.80 -5.44 5.88
C THR A 92 -6.26 -4.99 5.95
N THR A 93 -6.49 -3.84 6.53
CA THR A 93 -7.82 -3.23 6.69
C THR A 93 -8.00 -1.97 5.86
N CYS A 94 -6.90 -1.38 5.40
CA CYS A 94 -6.87 -0.19 4.57
C CYS A 94 -5.74 -0.31 3.54
N PHE A 95 -5.99 0.10 2.29
CA PHE A 95 -4.95 0.18 1.27
C PHE A 95 -5.04 1.49 0.49
N ASN A 96 -3.92 1.93 -0.09
CA ASN A 96 -3.82 3.08 -0.98
C ASN A 96 -3.45 2.57 -2.37
N ASP A 97 -4.30 2.81 -3.37
CA ASP A 97 -4.16 2.26 -4.71
C ASP A 97 -3.79 3.32 -5.75
N MET A 98 -2.98 2.95 -6.70
CA MET A 98 -2.63 3.74 -7.88
C MET A 98 -2.80 2.89 -9.12
N TYR A 99 -3.92 3.02 -9.82
CA TYR A 99 -4.16 2.27 -11.05
C TYR A 99 -5.16 2.98 -11.97
N PHE A 100 -5.54 2.33 -13.09
CA PHE A 100 -6.57 2.81 -14.03
C PHE A 100 -7.94 2.26 -13.69
N PHE A 101 -9.01 2.78 -14.30
CA PHE A 101 -10.41 2.35 -14.06
C PHE A 101 -10.75 2.33 -12.57
N ILE A 102 -10.38 3.42 -11.89
CA ILE A 102 -10.47 3.56 -10.42
C ILE A 102 -11.87 3.36 -9.84
N ASP A 103 -12.89 3.56 -10.65
CA ASP A 103 -14.30 3.26 -10.30
C ASP A 103 -14.51 1.76 -10.02
N GLN A 104 -13.77 0.88 -10.70
CA GLN A 104 -13.84 -0.57 -10.48
C GLN A 104 -13.19 -0.97 -9.16
N THR A 105 -12.03 -0.40 -8.82
CA THR A 105 -11.36 -0.61 -7.53
C THR A 105 -12.21 -0.04 -6.39
N ALA A 106 -12.74 1.19 -6.54
CA ALA A 106 -13.62 1.81 -5.56
C ALA A 106 -14.88 0.97 -5.30
N ALA A 107 -15.54 0.50 -6.38
CA ALA A 107 -16.72 -0.34 -6.27
C ALA A 107 -16.43 -1.70 -5.59
N ALA A 108 -15.28 -2.32 -5.88
CA ALA A 108 -14.88 -3.57 -5.25
C ALA A 108 -14.60 -3.37 -3.76
N ALA A 109 -13.86 -2.32 -3.39
CA ALA A 109 -13.55 -2.00 -1.99
C ALA A 109 -14.82 -1.70 -1.18
N SER A 110 -15.71 -0.86 -1.70
CA SER A 110 -17.01 -0.52 -1.10
C SER A 110 -17.89 -1.77 -0.92
N HIS A 111 -18.03 -2.59 -1.95
CA HIS A 111 -18.85 -3.80 -1.91
C HIS A 111 -18.37 -4.83 -0.90
N ILE A 112 -17.06 -5.07 -0.86
CA ILE A 112 -16.45 -6.03 0.07
C ILE A 112 -16.41 -5.47 1.50
N GLY A 113 -16.27 -4.16 1.65
CA GLY A 113 -16.26 -3.45 2.92
C GLY A 113 -14.85 -3.24 3.49
N ILE A 114 -13.81 -3.23 2.65
CA ILE A 114 -12.46 -2.82 3.05
C ILE A 114 -12.29 -1.32 2.85
N ARG A 115 -11.47 -0.68 3.69
CA ARG A 115 -11.13 0.73 3.52
C ARG A 115 -10.10 0.93 2.41
N ALA A 116 -10.29 1.96 1.58
CA ALA A 116 -9.36 2.27 0.50
C ALA A 116 -9.16 3.78 0.31
N SER A 117 -7.93 4.17 0.00
CA SER A 117 -7.60 5.45 -0.61
C SER A 117 -7.40 5.20 -2.11
N ILE A 118 -8.22 5.84 -2.93
CA ILE A 118 -8.26 5.64 -4.38
C ILE A 118 -7.47 6.74 -5.06
N GLY A 119 -6.36 6.39 -5.68
CA GLY A 119 -5.52 7.32 -6.42
C GLY A 119 -6.12 7.67 -7.79
N ILE A 120 -6.38 8.96 -8.03
CA ILE A 120 -6.73 9.47 -9.37
C ILE A 120 -5.44 9.52 -10.19
N PRO A 121 -5.22 8.59 -11.13
CA PRO A 121 -3.98 8.52 -11.85
C PRO A 121 -3.83 9.69 -12.82
N VAL A 122 -2.59 10.16 -12.98
CA VAL A 122 -2.22 11.14 -13.99
C VAL A 122 -0.94 10.70 -14.67
N ILE A 123 -0.94 10.70 -16.00
CA ILE A 123 0.20 10.37 -16.83
C ILE A 123 0.11 11.14 -18.16
N ASP A 124 1.23 11.60 -18.72
CA ASP A 124 1.24 12.48 -19.90
C ASP A 124 1.26 11.71 -21.24
N PHE A 125 0.69 10.51 -21.25
CA PHE A 125 0.48 9.76 -22.48
C PHE A 125 -0.85 9.00 -22.43
N PRO A 126 -1.45 8.67 -23.59
CA PRO A 126 -2.74 7.98 -23.64
C PRO A 126 -2.65 6.55 -23.10
N THR A 127 -3.66 6.17 -22.32
CA THR A 127 -3.89 4.80 -21.88
C THR A 127 -5.28 4.35 -22.30
N ARG A 128 -5.66 3.12 -21.99
CA ARG A 128 -7.03 2.64 -22.23
C ARG A 128 -8.07 3.34 -21.37
N TRP A 129 -7.67 4.00 -20.30
CA TRP A 129 -8.59 4.72 -19.41
C TRP A 129 -8.79 6.18 -19.81
N ALA A 130 -7.73 6.89 -20.21
CA ALA A 130 -7.80 8.31 -20.60
C ALA A 130 -6.72 8.63 -21.67
N ILE A 131 -7.02 9.61 -22.54
CA ILE A 131 -6.15 9.97 -23.66
C ILE A 131 -5.24 11.17 -23.35
N ASP A 132 -5.61 12.01 -22.38
CA ASP A 132 -4.88 13.21 -21.99
C ASP A 132 -5.18 13.62 -20.54
N LEU A 133 -4.44 14.62 -20.03
CA LEU A 133 -4.57 15.14 -18.68
C LEU A 133 -6.03 15.54 -18.32
N ASN A 134 -6.71 16.21 -19.22
CA ASN A 134 -8.08 16.69 -18.98
C ASN A 134 -9.03 15.53 -18.77
N GLU A 135 -8.89 14.46 -19.57
CA GLU A 135 -9.71 13.27 -19.43
C GLU A 135 -9.38 12.49 -18.14
N TYR A 136 -8.08 12.38 -17.76
CA TYR A 136 -7.68 11.80 -16.48
C TYR A 136 -8.34 12.54 -15.31
N ILE A 137 -8.25 13.87 -15.28
CA ILE A 137 -8.86 14.69 -14.21
C ILE A 137 -10.38 14.56 -14.22
N THR A 138 -11.02 14.71 -15.39
CA THR A 138 -12.49 14.69 -15.50
C THR A 138 -13.07 13.36 -15.05
N LYS A 139 -12.50 12.25 -15.51
CA LYS A 139 -12.93 10.91 -15.11
C LYS A 139 -12.66 10.65 -13.63
N GLY A 140 -11.48 11.05 -13.14
CA GLY A 140 -11.10 10.90 -11.74
C GLY A 140 -12.05 11.64 -10.79
N LEU A 141 -12.36 12.91 -11.11
CA LEU A 141 -13.28 13.72 -10.31
C LEU A 141 -14.72 13.20 -10.38
N ALA A 142 -15.15 12.65 -11.51
CA ALA A 142 -16.45 12.01 -11.61
C ALA A 142 -16.58 10.76 -10.71
N VAL A 143 -15.50 9.99 -10.56
CA VAL A 143 -15.46 8.85 -9.63
C VAL A 143 -15.43 9.34 -8.17
N HIS A 144 -14.62 10.36 -7.87
CA HIS A 144 -14.61 11.00 -6.55
C HIS A 144 -16.01 11.47 -6.16
N GLU A 145 -16.72 12.21 -7.03
CA GLU A 145 -18.08 12.67 -6.77
C GLU A 145 -19.06 11.51 -6.56
N ARG A 146 -18.91 10.42 -7.31
CA ARG A 146 -19.79 9.25 -7.19
C ARG A 146 -19.65 8.53 -5.85
N PHE A 147 -18.44 8.51 -5.27
CA PHE A 147 -18.12 7.74 -4.06
C PHE A 147 -17.84 8.60 -2.83
N HIS A 148 -17.94 9.94 -2.91
CA HIS A 148 -17.58 10.85 -1.81
C HIS A 148 -18.35 10.63 -0.50
N SER A 149 -19.53 10.00 -0.56
CA SER A 149 -20.34 9.67 0.61
C SER A 149 -20.04 8.31 1.24
N ASP A 150 -19.15 7.51 0.63
CA ASP A 150 -18.73 6.22 1.19
C ASP A 150 -17.66 6.46 2.27
N GLU A 151 -17.99 6.17 3.53
CA GLU A 151 -17.12 6.42 4.68
C GLU A 151 -15.83 5.56 4.71
N LEU A 152 -15.78 4.48 3.90
CA LEU A 152 -14.62 3.63 3.77
C LEU A 152 -13.66 4.10 2.67
N LEU A 153 -14.10 5.02 1.81
CA LEU A 153 -13.30 5.49 0.68
C LEU A 153 -12.77 6.90 0.90
N THR A 154 -11.52 7.11 0.55
CA THR A 154 -10.88 8.42 0.39
C THR A 154 -10.23 8.48 -0.98
N PHE A 155 -9.82 9.68 -1.40
CA PHE A 155 -9.21 9.88 -2.71
C PHE A 155 -7.92 10.67 -2.59
N THR A 156 -6.98 10.42 -3.50
CA THR A 156 -5.73 11.17 -3.67
C THR A 156 -5.50 11.41 -5.16
N PHE A 157 -4.74 12.43 -5.54
CA PHE A 157 -4.14 12.44 -6.87
C PHE A 157 -2.91 11.54 -6.89
N ALA A 158 -2.78 10.75 -7.93
CA ALA A 158 -1.71 9.76 -8.10
C ALA A 158 -0.98 9.98 -9.45
N PRO A 159 -0.26 11.12 -9.63
CA PRO A 159 0.63 11.26 -10.77
C PRO A 159 1.71 10.19 -10.70
N HIS A 160 1.91 9.47 -11.80
CA HIS A 160 2.65 8.22 -11.82
C HIS A 160 4.10 8.39 -11.32
N ALA A 161 4.89 9.20 -12.01
CA ALA A 161 6.30 9.43 -11.66
C ALA A 161 6.82 10.73 -12.31
N PRO A 162 7.93 11.31 -11.82
CA PRO A 162 8.48 12.55 -12.39
C PRO A 162 8.88 12.46 -13.86
N TYR A 163 9.21 11.28 -14.35
CA TYR A 163 9.59 11.05 -15.74
C TYR A 163 8.42 10.80 -16.69
N THR A 164 7.20 10.66 -16.17
CA THR A 164 5.97 10.44 -16.95
C THR A 164 4.96 11.57 -16.81
N VAL A 165 5.23 12.57 -15.95
CA VAL A 165 4.34 13.69 -15.68
C VAL A 165 5.12 15.01 -15.75
N SER A 166 4.68 15.90 -16.62
CA SER A 166 5.33 17.21 -16.86
C SER A 166 5.05 18.20 -15.72
N ASP A 167 5.88 19.24 -15.64
CA ASP A 167 5.67 20.37 -14.72
C ASP A 167 4.33 21.08 -14.97
N GLU A 168 3.88 21.14 -16.23
CA GLU A 168 2.60 21.75 -16.59
C GLU A 168 1.43 20.95 -16.03
N SER A 169 1.47 19.62 -16.16
CA SER A 169 0.46 18.72 -15.61
C SER A 169 0.42 18.81 -14.09
N LEU A 170 1.58 18.78 -13.43
CA LEU A 170 1.69 18.90 -11.98
C LEU A 170 1.14 20.24 -11.46
N LYS A 171 1.46 21.37 -12.13
CA LYS A 171 0.91 22.69 -11.79
C LYS A 171 -0.60 22.78 -11.98
N THR A 172 -1.15 22.04 -12.94
CA THR A 172 -2.59 21.99 -13.18
C THR A 172 -3.33 21.27 -12.06
N LEU A 173 -2.71 20.26 -11.44
CA LEU A 173 -3.31 19.51 -10.33
C LEU A 173 -3.37 20.30 -9.03
N GLN A 174 -2.37 21.14 -8.75
CA GLN A 174 -2.23 21.80 -7.45
C GLN A 174 -3.48 22.59 -7.01
N PRO A 175 -4.06 23.51 -7.83
CA PRO A 175 -5.26 24.23 -7.39
C PRO A 175 -6.47 23.35 -7.18
N ILE A 176 -6.58 22.21 -7.90
CA ILE A 176 -7.66 21.26 -7.74
C ILE A 176 -7.50 20.49 -6.41
N MET A 177 -6.27 20.12 -6.10
CA MET A 177 -5.94 19.45 -4.82
C MET A 177 -6.23 20.37 -3.64
N ASP A 178 -5.83 21.63 -3.71
CA ASP A 178 -6.07 22.64 -2.66
C ASP A 178 -7.56 22.89 -2.46
N GLU A 179 -8.35 22.96 -3.55
CA GLU A 179 -9.80 23.17 -3.48
C GLU A 179 -10.53 21.99 -2.84
N LEU A 180 -10.11 20.76 -3.17
CA LEU A 180 -10.78 19.53 -2.72
C LEU A 180 -10.17 18.93 -1.44
N GLY A 181 -9.02 19.45 -0.99
CA GLY A 181 -8.29 18.89 0.16
C GLY A 181 -7.74 17.51 -0.12
N LEU A 182 -7.30 17.22 -1.36
CA LEU A 182 -6.77 15.92 -1.77
C LEU A 182 -5.26 15.88 -1.65
N ALA A 183 -4.74 14.80 -1.08
CA ALA A 183 -3.31 14.52 -1.02
C ALA A 183 -2.74 14.09 -2.37
N MET A 184 -1.39 14.11 -2.50
CA MET A 184 -0.66 13.57 -3.66
C MET A 184 0.12 12.32 -3.30
N HIS A 185 0.14 11.36 -4.20
CA HIS A 185 0.80 10.07 -4.09
C HIS A 185 1.59 9.78 -5.39
N MET A 186 2.92 9.61 -5.31
CA MET A 186 3.77 9.52 -6.51
C MET A 186 4.98 8.61 -6.27
N HIS A 187 5.36 7.79 -7.27
CA HIS A 187 6.66 7.11 -7.30
C HIS A 187 7.76 8.16 -7.43
N LEU A 188 8.79 8.09 -6.60
CA LEU A 188 9.80 9.11 -6.52
C LEU A 188 11.12 8.53 -6.04
N HIS A 189 12.23 8.86 -6.74
CA HIS A 189 13.56 8.36 -6.39
C HIS A 189 13.62 6.83 -6.23
N GLU A 190 12.90 6.12 -7.12
CA GLU A 190 12.85 4.67 -7.06
C GLU A 190 14.17 4.03 -7.45
N THR A 191 14.87 4.61 -8.44
CA THR A 191 16.18 4.11 -8.90
C THR A 191 17.20 5.23 -9.00
N GLU A 192 18.47 4.90 -8.88
CA GLU A 192 19.57 5.83 -9.18
C GLU A 192 19.48 6.37 -10.61
N ASN A 193 19.03 5.54 -11.57
CA ASN A 193 18.87 5.95 -12.97
C ASN A 193 17.82 7.06 -13.15
N GLU A 194 16.68 6.98 -12.45
CA GLU A 194 15.67 8.05 -12.41
C GLU A 194 16.29 9.38 -11.98
N VAL A 195 17.08 9.37 -10.90
CA VAL A 195 17.74 10.57 -10.39
C VAL A 195 18.74 11.13 -11.41
N GLN A 196 19.57 10.27 -12.00
CA GLN A 196 20.56 10.68 -13.00
C GLN A 196 19.91 11.24 -14.27
N GLN A 197 18.83 10.66 -14.74
CA GLN A 197 18.05 11.19 -15.88
C GLN A 197 17.46 12.57 -15.57
N SER A 198 16.92 12.77 -14.36
CA SER A 198 16.42 14.07 -13.92
C SER A 198 17.52 15.13 -13.88
N LEU A 199 18.69 14.80 -13.34
CA LEU A 199 19.86 15.69 -13.33
C LEU A 199 20.30 16.08 -14.74
N GLN A 200 20.29 15.13 -15.68
CA GLN A 200 20.65 15.41 -17.08
C GLN A 200 19.61 16.26 -17.81
N THR A 201 18.32 16.01 -17.56
CA THR A 201 17.22 16.65 -18.29
C THR A 201 16.81 17.99 -17.69
N HIS A 202 16.78 18.08 -16.35
CA HIS A 202 16.27 19.23 -15.61
C HIS A 202 17.36 20.00 -14.83
N GLY A 203 18.58 19.44 -14.72
CA GLY A 203 19.67 20.03 -13.92
C GLY A 203 19.47 19.93 -12.41
N MET A 204 18.50 19.13 -11.95
CA MET A 204 18.15 18.98 -10.54
C MET A 204 17.54 17.59 -10.26
N SER A 205 17.54 17.17 -8.99
CA SER A 205 16.90 15.92 -8.57
C SER A 205 15.37 15.99 -8.69
N PRO A 206 14.66 14.85 -8.79
CA PRO A 206 13.19 14.86 -8.80
C PRO A 206 12.58 15.56 -7.56
N ILE A 207 13.14 15.38 -6.37
CA ILE A 207 12.69 16.09 -5.16
C ILE A 207 12.91 17.59 -5.27
N GLU A 208 14.07 18.05 -5.74
CA GLU A 208 14.34 19.48 -5.96
C GLU A 208 13.36 20.06 -6.99
N ARG A 209 13.04 19.31 -8.05
CA ARG A 209 12.03 19.71 -9.06
C ARG A 209 10.66 19.89 -8.41
N LEU A 210 10.20 18.94 -7.60
CA LEU A 210 8.91 19.04 -6.88
C LEU A 210 8.92 20.17 -5.84
N ASN A 211 10.06 20.42 -5.16
CA ASN A 211 10.21 21.56 -4.27
C ASN A 211 10.07 22.90 -5.02
N ASN A 212 10.66 23.02 -6.20
CA ASN A 212 10.55 24.22 -7.03
C ASN A 212 9.13 24.44 -7.56
N LEU A 213 8.33 23.39 -7.68
CA LEU A 213 6.92 23.43 -8.02
C LEU A 213 6.01 23.66 -6.79
N ALA A 214 6.58 23.79 -5.58
CA ALA A 214 5.88 23.93 -4.30
C ALA A 214 4.92 22.77 -3.99
N LEU A 215 5.24 21.55 -4.42
CA LEU A 215 4.39 20.35 -4.24
C LEU A 215 4.73 19.55 -2.98
N LEU A 216 5.93 19.76 -2.38
CA LEU A 216 6.29 19.08 -1.14
C LEU A 216 5.47 19.65 0.03
N SER A 217 4.75 18.79 0.74
CA SER A 217 3.85 19.16 1.83
C SER A 217 3.59 17.97 2.76
N PRO A 218 2.90 18.16 3.90
CA PRO A 218 2.41 17.04 4.72
C PRO A 218 1.35 16.17 4.04
N ASP A 219 0.78 16.62 2.92
CA ASP A 219 -0.19 15.88 2.12
C ASP A 219 0.46 15.18 0.92
N PHE A 220 1.81 15.09 0.89
CA PHE A 220 2.54 14.41 -0.17
C PHE A 220 3.10 13.06 0.32
N MET A 221 2.83 12.00 -0.43
CA MET A 221 3.34 10.65 -0.22
C MET A 221 4.33 10.27 -1.31
N ALA A 222 5.62 10.21 -0.97
CA ALA A 222 6.71 9.82 -1.84
C ALA A 222 6.99 8.33 -1.72
N VAL A 223 6.81 7.57 -2.78
CA VAL A 223 6.96 6.10 -2.78
C VAL A 223 8.37 5.70 -3.19
N HIS A 224 8.89 4.60 -2.62
CA HIS A 224 10.20 3.97 -2.79
C HIS A 224 11.36 4.68 -2.11
N MET A 225 11.79 5.84 -2.59
CA MET A 225 12.83 6.68 -1.98
C MET A 225 14.14 5.93 -1.72
N THR A 226 14.63 5.16 -2.68
CA THR A 226 15.84 4.35 -2.52
C THR A 226 17.12 5.15 -2.73
N SER A 227 17.08 6.18 -3.58
CA SER A 227 18.25 6.96 -4.01
C SER A 227 18.13 8.41 -3.52
N LEU A 228 18.61 8.69 -2.31
CA LEU A 228 18.50 9.99 -1.64
C LEU A 228 19.86 10.57 -1.28
N SER A 229 20.05 11.85 -1.54
CA SER A 229 21.12 12.66 -0.95
C SER A 229 20.70 13.20 0.43
N ASP A 230 21.69 13.70 1.19
CA ASP A 230 21.40 14.40 2.47
C ASP A 230 20.50 15.63 2.26
N THR A 231 20.65 16.33 1.11
CA THR A 231 19.83 17.49 0.75
C THR A 231 18.37 17.06 0.53
N ASP A 232 18.13 15.94 -0.15
CA ASP A 232 16.80 15.40 -0.36
C ASP A 232 16.11 15.07 0.97
N ILE A 233 16.84 14.41 1.91
CA ILE A 233 16.34 14.10 3.25
C ILE A 233 15.97 15.39 4.02
N GLN A 234 16.77 16.44 3.92
CA GLN A 234 16.47 17.73 4.56
C GLN A 234 15.21 18.40 3.95
N LEU A 235 15.01 18.31 2.65
CA LEU A 235 13.79 18.81 2.00
C LEU A 235 12.55 18.05 2.47
N LEU A 236 12.58 16.72 2.50
CA LEU A 236 11.49 15.89 3.01
C LEU A 236 11.15 16.23 4.47
N ALA A 237 12.17 16.37 5.33
CA ALA A 237 12.00 16.74 6.73
C ALA A 237 11.39 18.14 6.89
N LYS A 238 11.89 19.12 6.12
CA LYS A 238 11.41 20.52 6.15
C LYS A 238 9.92 20.62 5.84
N TYR A 239 9.46 19.85 4.85
CA TYR A 239 8.07 19.89 4.38
C TYR A 239 7.19 18.83 5.02
N GLN A 240 7.74 18.00 5.93
CA GLN A 240 7.02 16.91 6.61
C GLN A 240 6.37 15.91 5.63
N THR A 241 7.00 15.73 4.46
CA THR A 241 6.56 14.80 3.42
C THR A 241 6.61 13.37 3.93
N HIS A 242 5.60 12.57 3.63
CA HIS A 242 5.57 11.16 3.99
C HIS A 242 6.36 10.31 3.00
N VAL A 243 7.03 9.27 3.51
CA VAL A 243 7.73 8.27 2.69
C VAL A 243 6.99 6.94 2.80
N ILE A 244 6.72 6.32 1.65
CA ILE A 244 6.14 4.99 1.57
C ILE A 244 7.24 4.03 1.10
N HIS A 245 7.72 3.20 1.99
CA HIS A 245 8.76 2.21 1.74
C HIS A 245 8.15 0.90 1.25
N CYS A 246 8.62 0.38 0.11
CA CYS A 246 8.18 -0.89 -0.49
C CYS A 246 9.40 -1.84 -0.54
N PRO A 247 9.81 -2.43 0.60
CA PRO A 247 11.09 -3.13 0.70
C PRO A 247 11.21 -4.32 -0.24
N GLU A 248 10.20 -5.16 -0.37
CA GLU A 248 10.27 -6.37 -1.19
C GLU A 248 10.27 -6.05 -2.68
N SER A 249 9.45 -5.11 -3.14
CA SER A 249 9.48 -4.62 -4.52
C SER A 249 10.83 -3.99 -4.86
N ASN A 250 11.36 -3.10 -4.01
CA ASN A 250 12.66 -2.48 -4.21
C ASN A 250 13.80 -3.50 -4.32
N LEU A 251 13.76 -4.55 -3.52
CA LEU A 251 14.76 -5.63 -3.54
C LEU A 251 14.59 -6.52 -4.77
N LYS A 252 13.36 -6.89 -5.13
CA LYS A 252 13.07 -7.77 -6.25
C LYS A 252 13.46 -7.14 -7.59
N LEU A 253 13.16 -5.85 -7.79
CA LEU A 253 13.54 -5.10 -8.99
C LEU A 253 14.98 -4.56 -8.94
N ALA A 254 15.71 -4.81 -7.82
CA ALA A 254 17.03 -4.25 -7.57
C ALA A 254 17.09 -2.72 -7.69
N SER A 255 15.98 -2.03 -7.36
CA SER A 255 15.86 -0.57 -7.43
C SER A 255 16.79 0.14 -6.43
N GLY A 256 17.04 -0.48 -5.26
CA GLY A 256 17.90 0.06 -4.22
C GLY A 256 17.35 -0.17 -2.81
N ILE A 257 17.96 0.52 -1.83
CA ILE A 257 17.56 0.41 -0.41
C ILE A 257 17.16 1.78 0.11
N CYS A 258 15.91 1.94 0.49
CA CYS A 258 15.42 3.14 1.15
C CYS A 258 16.14 3.33 2.51
N PRO A 259 16.75 4.49 2.78
CA PRO A 259 17.52 4.75 4.00
C PRO A 259 16.60 5.05 5.19
N THR A 260 15.72 4.11 5.55
CA THR A 260 14.67 4.27 6.56
C THR A 260 15.19 4.77 7.91
N THR A 261 16.37 4.32 8.33
CA THR A 261 17.00 4.75 9.59
C THR A 261 17.33 6.25 9.57
N ALA A 262 17.88 6.75 8.46
CA ALA A 262 18.21 8.17 8.31
C ALA A 262 16.92 9.03 8.21
N LEU A 263 15.91 8.56 7.47
CA LEU A 263 14.62 9.24 7.36
C LEU A 263 13.95 9.40 8.73
N ILE A 264 13.88 8.32 9.51
CA ILE A 264 13.29 8.32 10.85
C ILE A 264 14.09 9.20 11.82
N ALA A 265 15.42 9.19 11.75
CA ALA A 265 16.27 10.06 12.57
C ALA A 265 16.03 11.56 12.29
N ASN A 266 15.60 11.89 11.06
CA ASN A 266 15.18 13.24 10.66
C ASN A 266 13.68 13.50 10.88
N GLN A 267 12.99 12.66 11.66
CA GLN A 267 11.57 12.81 12.04
C GLN A 267 10.59 12.71 10.84
N ILE A 268 11.02 12.15 9.72
CA ILE A 268 10.16 11.89 8.57
C ILE A 268 9.27 10.68 8.88
N ASN A 269 7.98 10.80 8.60
CA ASN A 269 7.06 9.68 8.74
C ASN A 269 7.30 8.67 7.62
N VAL A 270 7.73 7.47 7.98
CA VAL A 270 7.92 6.36 7.05
C VAL A 270 6.82 5.32 7.29
N ALA A 271 6.05 5.02 6.26
CA ALA A 271 5.06 3.95 6.22
C ALA A 271 5.52 2.82 5.29
N ILE A 272 4.79 1.72 5.26
CA ILE A 272 5.06 0.57 4.39
C ILE A 272 3.95 0.40 3.37
N GLY A 273 4.31 0.04 2.14
CA GLY A 273 3.44 -0.46 1.09
C GLY A 273 4.03 -1.69 0.44
N THR A 274 3.21 -2.52 -0.17
CA THR A 274 3.67 -3.72 -0.88
C THR A 274 4.07 -3.44 -2.32
N ASP A 275 3.64 -2.28 -2.86
CA ASP A 275 3.61 -2.08 -4.30
C ASP A 275 2.65 -3.06 -5.00
N GLY A 276 2.70 -3.22 -6.32
CA GLY A 276 1.91 -4.19 -7.06
C GLY A 276 2.44 -5.61 -6.96
N SER A 277 1.53 -6.60 -6.95
CA SER A 277 1.94 -8.01 -6.95
C SER A 277 2.72 -8.43 -8.21
N ALA A 278 2.80 -7.62 -9.24
CA ALA A 278 3.65 -7.88 -10.40
C ALA A 278 5.14 -7.62 -10.07
N SER A 279 5.44 -6.60 -9.23
CA SER A 279 6.80 -6.26 -8.80
C SER A 279 7.20 -6.91 -7.48
N ASN A 280 6.24 -7.44 -6.70
CA ASN A 280 6.45 -8.03 -5.37
C ASN A 280 6.16 -9.55 -5.35
N ASN A 281 5.13 -10.00 -6.06
CA ASN A 281 4.52 -11.33 -6.07
C ASN A 281 3.56 -11.63 -4.90
N ASP A 282 3.37 -10.73 -3.92
CA ASP A 282 2.28 -10.83 -2.94
C ASP A 282 1.84 -9.46 -2.41
N LEU A 283 0.94 -9.45 -1.42
CA LEU A 283 0.44 -8.27 -0.70
C LEU A 283 0.52 -8.50 0.81
N ASP A 284 1.64 -9.09 1.28
CA ASP A 284 1.87 -9.49 2.68
C ASP A 284 2.53 -8.37 3.49
N MET A 285 1.74 -7.53 4.14
CA MET A 285 2.23 -6.45 5.01
C MET A 285 3.06 -6.94 6.20
N LEU A 286 2.88 -8.17 6.64
CA LEU A 286 3.70 -8.75 7.71
C LEU A 286 5.09 -9.14 7.17
N GLY A 287 5.16 -9.68 5.96
CA GLY A 287 6.40 -9.91 5.20
C GLY A 287 7.15 -8.62 4.99
N GLU A 288 6.49 -7.59 4.47
CA GLU A 288 7.06 -6.26 4.25
C GLU A 288 7.64 -5.65 5.54
N ALA A 289 6.91 -5.70 6.65
CA ALA A 289 7.39 -5.17 7.92
C ALA A 289 8.64 -5.91 8.43
N ARG A 290 8.70 -7.24 8.24
CA ARG A 290 9.86 -8.06 8.55
C ARG A 290 11.04 -7.70 7.67
N THR A 291 10.83 -7.62 6.37
CA THR A 291 11.87 -7.29 5.38
C THR A 291 12.42 -5.89 5.63
N ALA A 292 11.56 -4.89 5.91
CA ALA A 292 11.98 -3.55 6.30
C ALA A 292 12.90 -3.57 7.53
N ALA A 293 12.52 -4.31 8.58
CA ALA A 293 13.31 -4.42 9.80
C ALA A 293 14.68 -5.08 9.57
N LEU A 294 14.72 -6.14 8.76
CA LEU A 294 15.95 -6.89 8.50
C LEU A 294 16.90 -6.13 7.57
N ILE A 295 16.39 -5.52 6.51
CA ILE A 295 17.24 -4.80 5.56
C ILE A 295 17.82 -3.52 6.18
N ALA A 296 17.08 -2.83 7.04
CA ALA A 296 17.59 -1.68 7.77
C ALA A 296 18.79 -2.06 8.66
N LYS A 297 18.74 -3.21 9.35
CA LYS A 297 19.86 -3.72 10.15
C LYS A 297 21.05 -4.15 9.28
N GLY A 298 20.77 -4.86 8.19
CA GLY A 298 21.80 -5.35 7.28
C GLY A 298 22.54 -4.23 6.56
N SER A 299 21.83 -3.19 6.11
CA SER A 299 22.42 -2.06 5.39
C SER A 299 23.20 -1.10 6.31
N THR A 300 22.76 -0.92 7.56
CA THR A 300 23.45 -0.04 8.53
C THR A 300 24.50 -0.76 9.36
N LEU A 301 24.53 -2.08 9.36
CA LEU A 301 25.34 -2.93 10.26
C LEU A 301 25.09 -2.64 11.76
N GLN A 302 23.87 -2.20 12.10
CA GLN A 302 23.44 -1.87 13.45
C GLN A 302 22.21 -2.71 13.80
N ALA A 303 22.31 -3.58 14.80
CA ALA A 303 21.25 -4.51 15.20
C ALA A 303 20.02 -3.82 15.81
N ASP A 304 20.15 -2.60 16.28
CA ASP A 304 19.09 -1.76 16.85
C ASP A 304 18.41 -0.84 15.83
N SER A 305 18.88 -0.80 14.58
CA SER A 305 18.18 -0.12 13.50
C SER A 305 16.81 -0.73 13.26
N LEU A 306 15.79 0.09 13.14
CA LEU A 306 14.39 -0.29 12.88
C LEU A 306 13.92 -1.50 13.71
N PRO A 307 13.74 -1.33 15.05
CA PRO A 307 13.25 -2.43 15.91
C PRO A 307 11.83 -2.88 15.53
N ALA A 308 11.44 -4.09 15.92
CA ALA A 308 10.13 -4.69 15.63
C ALA A 308 8.95 -3.75 15.90
N LYS A 309 8.95 -3.04 17.04
CA LYS A 309 7.91 -2.06 17.38
C LYS A 309 7.80 -0.93 16.36
N GLN A 310 8.92 -0.49 15.80
CA GLN A 310 8.92 0.55 14.78
C GLN A 310 8.43 0.02 13.42
N ALA A 311 8.84 -1.18 13.03
CA ALA A 311 8.32 -1.85 11.82
C ALA A 311 6.79 -2.04 11.89
N LEU A 312 6.27 -2.47 13.04
CA LEU A 312 4.82 -2.57 13.24
C LEU A 312 4.13 -1.20 13.12
N ARG A 313 4.72 -0.14 13.65
CA ARG A 313 4.17 1.23 13.52
C ARG A 313 4.16 1.69 12.05
N MET A 314 5.18 1.34 11.27
CA MET A 314 5.24 1.65 9.83
C MET A 314 4.11 0.95 9.05
N ALA A 315 3.76 -0.27 9.43
CA ALA A 315 2.68 -1.04 8.83
C ALA A 315 1.28 -0.68 9.36
N THR A 316 1.17 0.21 10.35
CA THR A 316 -0.10 0.57 11.02
C THR A 316 -0.27 2.09 11.11
N ILE A 317 0.02 2.70 12.27
CA ILE A 317 -0.26 4.12 12.55
C ILE A 317 0.50 5.08 11.62
N ASN A 318 1.68 4.73 11.12
CA ASN A 318 2.41 5.58 10.20
C ASN A 318 1.74 5.61 8.82
N GLY A 319 1.19 4.46 8.36
CA GLY A 319 0.34 4.40 7.17
C GLY A 319 -0.92 5.25 7.34
N ALA A 320 -1.60 5.15 8.51
CA ALA A 320 -2.74 5.99 8.80
C ALA A 320 -2.41 7.50 8.75
N LYS A 321 -1.24 7.91 9.27
CA LYS A 321 -0.77 9.30 9.19
C LYS A 321 -0.53 9.75 7.76
N ALA A 322 0.11 8.90 6.94
CA ALA A 322 0.35 9.22 5.54
C ALA A 322 -0.95 9.42 4.75
N LEU A 323 -2.01 8.69 5.11
CA LEU A 323 -3.32 8.79 4.48
C LEU A 323 -4.27 9.80 5.16
N GLY A 324 -3.82 10.54 6.19
CA GLY A 324 -4.67 11.47 6.95
C GLY A 324 -5.75 10.80 7.80
N LEU A 325 -5.61 9.50 8.09
CA LEU A 325 -6.60 8.68 8.79
C LEU A 325 -6.21 8.33 10.24
N ASP A 326 -5.11 8.87 10.76
CA ASP A 326 -4.55 8.51 12.07
C ASP A 326 -5.46 8.85 13.27
N LYS A 327 -6.43 9.75 13.08
CA LYS A 327 -7.47 10.01 14.06
C LYS A 327 -8.59 8.97 14.07
N LYS A 328 -8.73 8.22 12.98
CA LYS A 328 -9.79 7.20 12.80
C LYS A 328 -9.29 5.79 13.04
N ILE A 329 -8.10 5.43 12.50
CA ILE A 329 -7.57 4.07 12.47
C ILE A 329 -6.04 4.03 12.76
N GLY A 330 -5.43 2.85 12.65
CA GLY A 330 -3.97 2.64 12.74
C GLY A 330 -3.46 2.36 14.15
N SER A 331 -4.32 2.45 15.17
CA SER A 331 -4.03 2.03 16.55
C SER A 331 -5.31 1.61 17.25
N LEU A 332 -5.20 0.73 18.24
CA LEU A 332 -6.32 0.37 19.11
C LEU A 332 -6.40 1.40 20.24
N GLU A 333 -7.30 2.34 20.10
CA GLU A 333 -7.54 3.40 21.06
C GLU A 333 -9.05 3.68 21.17
N VAL A 334 -9.53 4.01 22.37
CA VAL A 334 -10.93 4.41 22.59
C VAL A 334 -11.28 5.62 21.71
N GLY A 335 -12.38 5.52 21.00
CA GLY A 335 -12.87 6.54 20.07
C GLY A 335 -12.43 6.33 18.62
N LYS A 336 -11.47 5.45 18.35
CA LYS A 336 -11.12 5.06 16.97
C LYS A 336 -12.01 3.95 16.44
N GLN A 337 -12.07 3.82 15.14
CA GLN A 337 -12.81 2.74 14.48
C GLN A 337 -12.11 1.40 14.70
N ALA A 338 -12.90 0.34 14.78
CA ALA A 338 -12.42 -1.01 15.03
C ALA A 338 -11.90 -1.67 13.73
N ASP A 339 -10.80 -1.12 13.22
CA ASP A 339 -10.00 -1.68 12.14
C ASP A 339 -8.88 -2.51 12.79
N MET A 340 -9.02 -3.84 12.80
CA MET A 340 -8.12 -4.73 13.53
C MET A 340 -8.14 -6.16 12.99
N PHE A 341 -7.15 -6.95 13.39
CA PHE A 341 -7.13 -8.38 13.15
C PHE A 341 -6.73 -9.17 14.39
N ALA A 342 -7.14 -10.44 14.45
CA ALA A 342 -6.70 -11.39 15.46
C ALA A 342 -5.72 -12.39 14.83
N ILE A 343 -4.57 -12.62 15.47
CA ILE A 343 -3.56 -13.57 15.03
C ILE A 343 -3.26 -14.59 16.13
N ASN A 344 -3.32 -15.87 15.77
CA ASN A 344 -3.00 -16.96 16.67
C ASN A 344 -1.47 -17.12 16.80
N LEU A 345 -0.95 -17.03 18.02
CA LEU A 345 0.46 -17.20 18.34
C LEU A 345 0.79 -18.54 19.00
N ASP A 346 -0.18 -19.49 19.04
CA ASP A 346 -0.01 -20.81 19.65
C ASP A 346 0.31 -21.86 18.57
N SER A 347 1.41 -21.64 17.85
CA SER A 347 1.95 -22.58 16.88
C SER A 347 3.42 -22.85 17.14
N ILE A 348 3.95 -23.93 16.57
CA ILE A 348 5.36 -24.33 16.73
C ILE A 348 6.29 -23.18 16.31
N GLU A 349 5.93 -22.45 15.26
CA GLU A 349 6.75 -21.38 14.67
C GLU A 349 6.83 -20.12 15.55
N THR A 350 5.84 -19.92 16.44
CA THR A 350 5.74 -18.72 17.29
C THR A 350 6.01 -18.98 18.77
N GLN A 351 6.08 -20.25 19.20
CA GLN A 351 6.38 -20.60 20.58
C GLN A 351 7.89 -20.76 20.84
N PRO A 352 8.39 -20.35 22.03
CA PRO A 352 7.70 -19.63 23.10
C PRO A 352 7.55 -18.12 22.85
N VAL A 353 6.45 -17.51 23.27
CA VAL A 353 6.22 -16.06 23.15
C VAL A 353 6.76 -15.34 24.38
N TYR A 354 7.88 -14.63 24.25
CA TYR A 354 8.41 -13.74 25.28
C TYR A 354 8.01 -12.27 25.09
N ASP A 355 7.92 -11.84 23.82
CA ASP A 355 7.46 -10.52 23.41
C ASP A 355 6.57 -10.66 22.19
N VAL A 356 5.32 -10.23 22.31
CA VAL A 356 4.30 -10.38 21.27
C VAL A 356 4.68 -9.63 20.00
N ILE A 357 5.23 -8.41 20.10
CA ILE A 357 5.60 -7.60 18.94
C ILE A 357 6.80 -8.22 18.20
N SER A 358 7.79 -8.69 18.95
CA SER A 358 8.93 -9.39 18.38
C SER A 358 8.48 -10.66 17.65
N THR A 359 7.63 -11.47 18.29
CA THR A 359 7.08 -12.69 17.70
C THR A 359 6.28 -12.36 16.43
N LEU A 360 5.44 -11.34 16.47
CA LEU A 360 4.64 -10.91 15.32
C LEU A 360 5.55 -10.58 14.12
N ILE A 361 6.55 -9.73 14.31
CA ILE A 361 7.39 -9.26 13.20
C ILE A 361 8.38 -10.33 12.72
N TYR A 362 9.03 -11.08 13.63
CA TYR A 362 10.14 -11.96 13.24
C TYR A 362 9.78 -13.43 13.06
N SER A 363 8.67 -13.90 13.62
CA SER A 363 8.33 -15.33 13.63
C SER A 363 6.97 -15.65 13.02
N ALA A 364 5.95 -14.80 13.22
CA ALA A 364 4.59 -15.08 12.78
C ALA A 364 4.45 -15.04 11.25
N SER A 365 3.40 -15.69 10.75
CA SER A 365 3.03 -15.72 9.33
C SER A 365 1.60 -15.21 9.16
N ARG A 366 1.30 -14.59 8.01
CA ARG A 366 -0.06 -14.17 7.65
C ARG A 366 -1.10 -15.31 7.71
N SER A 367 -0.66 -16.56 7.52
CA SER A 367 -1.54 -17.74 7.65
C SER A 367 -2.09 -17.97 9.04
N GLN A 368 -1.53 -17.34 10.09
CA GLN A 368 -1.99 -17.42 11.48
C GLN A 368 -3.06 -16.36 11.81
N ILE A 369 -3.34 -15.42 10.90
CA ILE A 369 -4.40 -14.42 11.06
C ILE A 369 -5.74 -15.12 10.86
N SER A 370 -6.56 -15.18 11.92
CA SER A 370 -7.82 -15.90 11.92
C SER A 370 -9.01 -15.00 11.58
N ASP A 371 -8.98 -13.75 11.98
CA ASP A 371 -10.13 -12.84 11.93
C ASP A 371 -9.69 -11.41 11.61
N VAL A 372 -10.51 -10.70 10.82
CA VAL A 372 -10.26 -9.31 10.41
C VAL A 372 -11.54 -8.50 10.48
N TRP A 373 -11.46 -7.29 11.03
CA TRP A 373 -12.55 -6.32 11.10
C TRP A 373 -12.14 -4.99 10.47
N VAL A 374 -13.08 -4.38 9.76
CA VAL A 374 -12.98 -3.01 9.24
C VAL A 374 -14.20 -2.24 9.70
N ALA A 375 -14.01 -1.10 10.35
CA ALA A 375 -15.08 -0.31 10.95
C ALA A 375 -16.07 -1.19 11.76
N GLY A 376 -15.53 -2.09 12.60
CA GLY A 376 -16.31 -3.02 13.42
C GLY A 376 -16.98 -4.18 12.66
N LYS A 377 -17.03 -4.14 11.34
CA LYS A 377 -17.61 -5.22 10.51
C LYS A 377 -16.56 -6.31 10.27
N ARG A 378 -16.89 -7.55 10.64
CA ARG A 378 -16.02 -8.71 10.42
C ARG A 378 -16.00 -9.08 8.94
N LEU A 379 -14.82 -9.08 8.31
CA LEU A 379 -14.60 -9.43 6.90
C LEU A 379 -13.99 -10.84 6.74
N MET A 380 -13.27 -11.31 7.76
CA MET A 380 -12.75 -12.68 7.81
C MET A 380 -13.05 -13.30 9.15
N GLN A 381 -13.45 -14.58 9.19
CA GLN A 381 -13.75 -15.38 10.37
C GLN A 381 -13.14 -16.78 10.23
N ASP A 382 -12.39 -17.21 11.22
CA ASP A 382 -11.77 -18.55 11.24
C ASP A 382 -11.08 -18.86 9.89
N HIS A 383 -10.27 -17.92 9.40
CA HIS A 383 -9.52 -17.96 8.12
C HIS A 383 -10.40 -17.96 6.85
N LYS A 384 -11.71 -17.72 6.94
CA LYS A 384 -12.64 -17.68 5.80
C LYS A 384 -13.12 -16.26 5.55
N LEU A 385 -13.02 -15.81 4.32
CA LEU A 385 -13.62 -14.54 3.91
C LEU A 385 -15.15 -14.62 3.98
N ILE A 386 -15.78 -13.57 4.53
CA ILE A 386 -17.24 -13.53 4.72
C ILE A 386 -17.93 -12.90 3.52
N THR A 387 -17.30 -11.88 2.93
CA THR A 387 -17.90 -11.06 1.85
C THR A 387 -17.45 -11.47 0.47
N ILE A 388 -16.57 -12.47 0.34
CA ILE A 388 -15.99 -12.95 -0.92
C ILE A 388 -16.21 -14.47 -1.03
N ASP A 389 -16.77 -14.94 -2.13
CA ASP A 389 -16.76 -16.35 -2.50
C ASP A 389 -15.39 -16.70 -3.11
N GLU A 390 -14.50 -17.27 -2.28
CA GLU A 390 -13.13 -17.62 -2.66
C GLU A 390 -13.10 -18.61 -3.85
N SER A 391 -14.04 -19.56 -3.91
CA SER A 391 -14.09 -20.55 -5.00
C SER A 391 -14.45 -19.90 -6.32
N ALA A 392 -15.48 -19.06 -6.33
CA ALA A 392 -15.89 -18.31 -7.51
C ALA A 392 -14.79 -17.34 -7.98
N LEU A 393 -14.10 -16.69 -7.04
CA LEU A 393 -12.98 -15.80 -7.35
C LEU A 393 -11.84 -16.57 -8.02
N ILE A 394 -11.40 -17.71 -7.46
CA ILE A 394 -10.33 -18.55 -8.05
C ILE A 394 -10.70 -19.00 -9.47
N GLU A 395 -11.94 -19.42 -9.72
CA GLU A 395 -12.35 -19.81 -11.07
C GLU A 395 -12.34 -18.61 -12.05
N LYS A 396 -12.67 -17.42 -11.57
CA LYS A 396 -12.56 -16.17 -12.33
C LYS A 396 -11.10 -15.87 -12.70
N ILE A 397 -10.15 -16.01 -11.75
CA ILE A 397 -8.74 -15.78 -11.97
C ILE A 397 -8.11 -16.78 -12.94
N LYS A 398 -8.49 -18.05 -12.88
CA LYS A 398 -8.03 -19.06 -13.86
C LYS A 398 -8.37 -18.69 -15.31
N ARG A 399 -9.53 -18.04 -15.53
CA ARG A 399 -9.88 -17.54 -16.87
C ARG A 399 -8.96 -16.40 -17.33
N TRP A 400 -8.58 -15.51 -16.40
CA TRP A 400 -7.59 -14.47 -16.69
C TRP A 400 -6.21 -15.05 -16.96
N GLN A 401 -5.78 -16.05 -16.22
CA GLN A 401 -4.49 -16.74 -16.45
C GLN A 401 -4.37 -17.21 -17.91
N GLY A 402 -5.43 -17.75 -18.50
CA GLY A 402 -5.43 -18.15 -19.91
C GLY A 402 -5.21 -16.99 -20.90
N LYS A 403 -5.71 -15.77 -20.57
CA LYS A 403 -5.53 -14.56 -21.40
C LYS A 403 -4.14 -13.93 -21.18
N ILE A 404 -3.59 -14.03 -19.98
CA ILE A 404 -2.32 -13.40 -19.58
C ILE A 404 -1.13 -14.24 -19.98
N ASN A 405 -1.27 -15.57 -20.03
CA ASN A 405 -0.18 -16.51 -20.32
C ASN A 405 0.67 -16.17 -21.57
N PRO A 406 0.14 -15.60 -22.67
CA PRO A 406 0.94 -15.17 -23.81
C PRO A 406 1.98 -14.07 -23.50
N PHE A 407 1.79 -13.32 -22.40
CA PHE A 407 2.71 -12.27 -21.95
C PHE A 407 3.73 -12.75 -20.94
N HIS A 408 3.66 -14.03 -20.52
CA HIS A 408 4.59 -14.56 -19.53
C HIS A 408 6.01 -14.61 -20.07
N HIS A 409 6.94 -13.96 -19.35
CA HIS A 409 8.36 -14.04 -19.63
C HIS A 409 8.89 -15.42 -19.20
N HIS A 410 9.40 -16.18 -20.15
CA HIS A 410 10.14 -17.40 -19.84
C HIS A 410 11.63 -17.04 -19.79
N PRO A 411 12.28 -17.01 -18.61
CA PRO A 411 13.71 -16.80 -18.56
C PRO A 411 14.36 -17.88 -19.43
N THR A 412 15.15 -17.46 -20.41
CA THR A 412 15.96 -18.37 -21.23
C THR A 412 16.73 -19.24 -20.25
N LYS A 413 16.57 -20.58 -20.35
CA LYS A 413 17.22 -21.55 -19.48
C LYS A 413 18.70 -21.17 -19.33
N ALA A 414 19.02 -20.50 -18.22
CA ALA A 414 20.41 -20.47 -17.77
C ALA A 414 20.75 -21.90 -17.39
N VAL A 415 21.67 -22.47 -18.12
CA VAL A 415 22.25 -23.79 -17.93
C VAL A 415 23.01 -23.85 -16.61
#